data_9ddb1b70e7bafd9d2e0737b4f324ff65
#
_entry.id   9ddb1b70e7bafd9d2e0737b4f324ff65
#
_cell.length_a   1.000
_cell.length_b   1.000
_cell.length_c   1.000
_cell.angle_alpha   90.00
_cell.angle_beta   90.00
_cell.angle_gamma   90.00
#
_symmetry.space_group_name_H-M   'P 1'
#
loop_
_entity.id
_entity.type
_entity.pdbx_description
1 polymer ?
#
loop_
_entity_poly.entity_id
_entity_poly.type
_entity_poly.pdbx_seq_one_letter_code
_entity_poly.pdbx_strand_id
1 'polypeptide(L)'
;MHNSDLGPNGHGYRREESMDIQPAAERFLKAFKEGNNYDKADFETLQYTFERMKESADILLMNTENKPLIAEITPWVHQFKLTAEMGEEVLKMVEGRNESYFLRKYNHVKALQQQMFYIDQTSNQNPYQPGVKTATRVIKPLIDQTFATVVKFFNQKFNAHLDATTDYMPHKMISNVEQIKNLPLQVKANRVLISPANEVVKWAAGSSVEIELDAIYPGENIQINFGKDAPCTWGRLEISTDGKEWKTVDLKQKESRLSAGLQKVPVKFVRFTNVSDEEQQVYLRQFVLTIEKK
;
A
#
# COMPACT_ATOMS: atom_id res chain seq x y z
N MET A 1 21.73 -19.78 -1.47
CA MET A 1 22.74 -18.82 -1.95
C MET A 1 23.83 -18.71 -0.94
N HIS A 2 25.05 -18.93 -1.33
CA HIS A 2 26.20 -18.83 -0.46
C HIS A 2 26.47 -17.36 -0.14
N ASN A 3 26.70 -17.01 1.14
CA ASN A 3 27.05 -15.64 1.54
C ASN A 3 28.31 -15.11 0.85
N SER A 4 29.18 -16.00 0.32
CA SER A 4 30.37 -15.65 -0.45
C SER A 4 30.05 -14.94 -1.76
N ASP A 5 28.88 -15.21 -2.35
CA ASP A 5 28.46 -14.58 -3.62
C ASP A 5 27.94 -13.15 -3.40
N LEU A 6 27.79 -12.78 -2.14
CA LEU A 6 27.25 -11.46 -1.74
C LEU A 6 28.35 -10.46 -1.35
N GLY A 7 29.64 -10.80 -1.54
CA GLY A 7 30.78 -9.97 -1.13
C GLY A 7 30.95 -9.85 0.37
N PRO A 8 32.02 -9.19 0.85
CA PRO A 8 32.43 -9.18 2.27
C PRO A 8 31.37 -8.59 3.23
N ASN A 9 30.40 -7.87 2.74
CA ASN A 9 29.32 -7.29 3.55
C ASN A 9 27.97 -8.01 3.36
N GLY A 10 27.95 -9.20 2.78
CA GLY A 10 26.71 -9.92 2.48
C GLY A 10 25.83 -9.24 1.44
N HIS A 11 26.39 -8.35 0.63
CA HIS A 11 25.62 -7.55 -0.32
C HIS A 11 26.08 -7.68 -1.78
N GLY A 12 27.24 -8.25 -2.04
CA GLY A 12 27.86 -8.50 -3.33
C GLY A 12 27.11 -8.07 -4.59
N TYR A 13 27.08 -8.91 -5.54
CA TYR A 13 26.47 -8.72 -6.84
C TYR A 13 25.01 -8.20 -6.80
N ARG A 14 24.20 -8.69 -5.85
CA ARG A 14 22.80 -8.26 -5.71
C ARG A 14 22.63 -6.85 -5.16
N ARG A 15 23.60 -6.37 -4.40
CA ARG A 15 23.57 -4.97 -3.94
C ARG A 15 23.83 -4.02 -5.09
N GLU A 16 24.74 -4.37 -5.97
CA GLU A 16 25.06 -3.60 -7.17
C GLU A 16 23.85 -3.56 -8.11
N GLU A 17 23.24 -4.71 -8.43
CA GLU A 17 22.01 -4.76 -9.24
C GLU A 17 20.86 -3.98 -8.61
N SER A 18 20.65 -4.07 -7.32
CA SER A 18 19.58 -3.32 -6.64
C SER A 18 19.89 -1.83 -6.47
N MET A 19 21.16 -1.44 -6.51
CA MET A 19 21.57 -0.03 -6.50
C MET A 19 21.39 0.64 -7.86
N ASP A 20 21.46 -0.11 -8.94
CA ASP A 20 21.29 0.44 -10.29
C ASP A 20 19.82 0.64 -10.67
N ILE A 21 18.94 -0.21 -10.21
CA ILE A 21 17.51 -0.11 -10.57
C ILE A 21 16.84 1.12 -9.96
N GLN A 22 17.12 1.46 -8.72
CA GLN A 22 16.48 2.61 -8.07
C GLN A 22 16.85 3.93 -8.74
N PRO A 23 18.14 4.27 -8.98
CA PRO A 23 18.53 5.47 -9.71
C PRO A 23 17.95 5.50 -11.14
N ALA A 24 17.96 4.36 -11.85
CA ALA A 24 17.38 4.28 -13.19
C ALA A 24 15.87 4.55 -13.17
N ALA A 25 15.13 3.96 -12.21
CA ALA A 25 13.70 4.16 -12.06
C ALA A 25 13.36 5.62 -11.68
N GLU A 26 14.15 6.24 -10.82
CA GLU A 26 13.96 7.64 -10.43
C GLU A 26 14.22 8.60 -11.61
N ARG A 27 15.29 8.40 -12.37
CA ARG A 27 15.59 9.19 -13.56
C ARG A 27 14.51 9.00 -14.64
N PHE A 28 14.14 7.74 -14.90
CA PHE A 28 13.08 7.40 -15.83
C PHE A 28 11.76 8.08 -15.45
N LEU A 29 11.32 7.92 -14.19
CA LEU A 29 10.06 8.51 -13.72
C LEU A 29 10.07 10.02 -13.78
N LYS A 30 11.18 10.67 -13.43
CA LYS A 30 11.33 12.13 -13.54
C LYS A 30 11.17 12.58 -14.98
N ALA A 31 11.94 12.02 -15.88
CA ALA A 31 11.90 12.36 -17.31
C ALA A 31 10.53 12.07 -17.93
N PHE A 32 9.89 10.96 -17.55
CA PHE A 32 8.58 10.60 -18.02
C PHE A 32 7.49 11.59 -17.55
N LYS A 33 7.55 12.07 -16.30
CA LYS A 33 6.64 13.11 -15.78
C LYS A 33 6.79 14.45 -16.51
N GLU A 34 7.99 14.74 -17.00
CA GLU A 34 8.33 15.99 -17.69
C GLU A 34 7.99 15.96 -19.19
N GLY A 35 7.50 14.88 -19.75
CA GLY A 35 7.01 14.81 -21.12
C GLY A 35 7.53 13.69 -22.00
N ASN A 36 7.76 12.51 -21.49
CA ASN A 36 8.18 11.30 -22.21
C ASN A 36 9.61 11.30 -22.82
N ASN A 37 10.48 12.13 -22.36
CA ASN A 37 11.88 12.21 -22.83
C ASN A 37 12.82 11.39 -21.93
N TYR A 38 12.47 10.16 -21.62
CA TYR A 38 13.31 9.28 -20.80
C TYR A 38 14.48 8.69 -21.59
N ASP A 39 15.58 8.40 -20.89
CA ASP A 39 16.74 7.71 -21.46
C ASP A 39 16.38 6.24 -21.76
N LYS A 40 16.69 5.81 -22.97
CA LYS A 40 16.49 4.44 -23.40
C LYS A 40 17.27 3.43 -22.54
N ALA A 41 18.47 3.80 -22.09
CA ALA A 41 19.29 2.96 -21.22
C ALA A 41 18.63 2.74 -19.84
N ASP A 42 18.00 3.76 -19.28
CA ASP A 42 17.24 3.61 -18.03
C ASP A 42 16.03 2.68 -18.22
N PHE A 43 15.31 2.81 -19.33
CA PHE A 43 14.19 1.93 -19.68
C PHE A 43 14.63 0.46 -19.84
N GLU A 44 15.71 0.23 -20.60
CA GLU A 44 16.27 -1.10 -20.81
C GLU A 44 16.80 -1.73 -19.51
N THR A 45 17.40 -0.92 -18.62
CA THR A 45 17.83 -1.35 -17.29
C THR A 45 16.64 -1.83 -16.45
N LEU A 46 15.55 -1.08 -16.46
CA LEU A 46 14.32 -1.48 -15.73
C LEU A 46 13.73 -2.76 -16.30
N GLN A 47 13.62 -2.85 -17.62
CA GLN A 47 13.09 -4.03 -18.30
C GLN A 47 13.90 -5.28 -17.97
N TYR A 48 15.21 -5.22 -18.15
CA TYR A 48 16.12 -6.30 -17.81
C TYR A 48 16.02 -6.73 -16.35
N THR A 49 15.94 -5.77 -15.44
CA THR A 49 15.86 -6.08 -14.00
C THR A 49 14.57 -6.80 -13.66
N PHE A 50 13.42 -6.37 -14.20
CA PHE A 50 12.16 -7.06 -13.97
C PHE A 50 12.14 -8.49 -14.54
N GLU A 51 12.73 -8.71 -15.70
CA GLU A 51 12.91 -10.04 -16.28
C GLU A 51 13.75 -10.93 -15.34
N ARG A 52 14.88 -10.44 -14.86
CA ARG A 52 15.76 -11.17 -13.93
C ARG A 52 15.10 -11.47 -12.59
N MET A 53 14.30 -10.55 -12.08
CA MET A 53 13.52 -10.77 -10.85
C MET A 53 12.53 -11.92 -11.01
N LYS A 54 11.83 -12.00 -12.15
CA LYS A 54 10.89 -13.08 -12.47
C LYS A 54 11.59 -14.42 -12.59
N GLU A 55 12.66 -14.49 -13.37
CA GLU A 55 13.46 -15.71 -13.53
C GLU A 55 13.97 -16.24 -12.18
N SER A 56 14.48 -15.35 -11.33
CA SER A 56 14.96 -15.71 -9.99
C SER A 56 13.83 -16.24 -9.10
N ALA A 57 12.64 -15.65 -9.18
CA ALA A 57 11.47 -16.13 -8.47
C ALA A 57 11.02 -17.51 -8.96
N ASP A 58 10.99 -17.73 -10.26
CA ASP A 58 10.61 -19.00 -10.85
C ASP A 58 11.57 -20.14 -10.48
N ILE A 59 12.88 -19.88 -10.48
CA ILE A 59 13.89 -20.84 -10.02
C ILE A 59 13.66 -21.22 -8.54
N LEU A 60 13.34 -20.24 -7.68
CA LEU A 60 13.06 -20.50 -6.27
C LEU A 60 11.77 -21.31 -6.09
N LEU A 61 10.72 -21.02 -6.85
CA LEU A 61 9.43 -21.72 -6.76
C LEU A 61 9.50 -23.15 -7.33
N MET A 62 10.39 -23.41 -8.26
CA MET A 62 10.61 -24.74 -8.83
C MET A 62 11.50 -25.64 -7.94
N ASN A 63 12.19 -25.08 -6.96
CA ASN A 63 13.05 -25.86 -6.07
C ASN A 63 12.21 -26.65 -5.07
N THR A 64 12.28 -27.96 -5.13
CA THR A 64 11.50 -28.89 -4.29
C THR A 64 12.31 -29.63 -3.23
N GLU A 65 13.62 -29.37 -3.13
CA GLU A 65 14.53 -30.13 -2.27
C GLU A 65 14.30 -29.85 -0.77
N ASN A 66 13.90 -28.62 -0.42
CA ASN A 66 13.64 -28.24 0.97
C ASN A 66 12.21 -27.72 1.15
N LYS A 67 11.24 -28.64 1.14
CA LYS A 67 9.81 -28.33 1.23
C LYS A 67 9.39 -27.42 2.41
N PRO A 68 9.87 -27.60 3.65
CA PRO A 68 9.51 -26.71 4.75
C PRO A 68 9.96 -25.28 4.52
N LEU A 69 11.20 -25.07 4.09
CA LEU A 69 11.74 -23.76 3.79
C LEU A 69 11.00 -23.10 2.62
N ILE A 70 10.73 -23.88 1.55
CA ILE A 70 9.98 -23.36 0.40
C ILE A 70 8.59 -22.92 0.80
N ALA A 71 7.88 -23.70 1.62
CA ALA A 71 6.55 -23.32 2.11
C ALA A 71 6.58 -21.99 2.90
N GLU A 72 7.63 -21.74 3.70
CA GLU A 72 7.79 -20.51 4.47
C GLU A 72 8.07 -19.31 3.56
N ILE A 73 8.91 -19.45 2.56
CA ILE A 73 9.32 -18.33 1.69
C ILE A 73 8.41 -18.10 0.49
N THR A 74 7.58 -19.06 0.11
CA THR A 74 6.71 -18.99 -1.09
C THR A 74 5.89 -17.69 -1.18
N PRO A 75 5.19 -17.21 -0.14
CA PRO A 75 4.45 -15.94 -0.22
C PRO A 75 5.34 -14.76 -0.59
N TRP A 76 6.56 -14.73 -0.07
CA TRP A 76 7.54 -13.67 -0.34
C TRP A 76 8.06 -13.70 -1.76
N VAL A 77 8.32 -14.90 -2.27
CA VAL A 77 8.77 -15.10 -3.65
C VAL A 77 7.66 -14.70 -4.62
N HIS A 78 6.40 -15.00 -4.31
CA HIS A 78 5.26 -14.55 -5.10
C HIS A 78 5.10 -13.03 -5.09
N GLN A 79 5.22 -12.36 -3.96
CA GLN A 79 5.20 -10.90 -3.91
C GLN A 79 6.31 -10.27 -4.76
N PHE A 80 7.52 -10.82 -4.67
CA PHE A 80 8.66 -10.38 -5.44
C PHE A 80 8.40 -10.53 -6.94
N LYS A 81 7.89 -11.70 -7.37
CA LYS A 81 7.51 -11.98 -8.76
C LYS A 81 6.43 -11.03 -9.25
N LEU A 82 5.34 -10.87 -8.51
CA LEU A 82 4.24 -9.98 -8.88
C LEU A 82 4.69 -8.52 -8.99
N THR A 83 5.62 -8.08 -8.13
CA THR A 83 6.21 -6.74 -8.24
C THR A 83 6.92 -6.55 -9.58
N ALA A 84 7.69 -7.54 -10.02
CA ALA A 84 8.39 -7.52 -11.30
C ALA A 84 7.41 -7.57 -12.49
N GLU A 85 6.41 -8.43 -12.43
CA GLU A 85 5.35 -8.52 -13.46
C GLU A 85 4.58 -7.20 -13.61
N MET A 86 4.25 -6.55 -12.48
CA MET A 86 3.66 -5.21 -12.52
C MET A 86 4.58 -4.19 -13.19
N GLY A 87 5.87 -4.22 -12.85
CA GLY A 87 6.86 -3.33 -13.46
C GLY A 87 6.92 -3.48 -14.97
N GLU A 88 7.01 -4.72 -15.47
CA GLU A 88 6.99 -5.00 -16.91
C GLU A 88 5.70 -4.51 -17.60
N GLU A 89 4.54 -4.78 -17.00
CA GLU A 89 3.27 -4.36 -17.61
C GLU A 89 3.15 -2.84 -17.64
N VAL A 90 3.62 -2.15 -16.61
CA VAL A 90 3.66 -0.67 -16.58
C VAL A 90 4.61 -0.12 -17.64
N LEU A 91 5.81 -0.72 -17.84
CA LEU A 91 6.72 -0.33 -18.93
C LEU A 91 6.08 -0.54 -20.31
N LYS A 92 5.35 -1.65 -20.52
CA LYS A 92 4.60 -1.88 -21.74
C LYS A 92 3.47 -0.84 -21.96
N MET A 93 2.88 -0.33 -20.89
CA MET A 93 1.93 0.79 -21.00
C MET A 93 2.59 2.09 -21.43
N VAL A 94 3.82 2.35 -20.95
CA VAL A 94 4.63 3.52 -21.37
C VAL A 94 4.93 3.49 -22.87
N GLU A 95 5.24 2.32 -23.43
CA GLU A 95 5.47 2.18 -24.89
C GLU A 95 4.27 2.55 -25.75
N GLY A 96 3.07 2.48 -25.19
CA GLY A 96 1.80 3.04 -25.69
C GLY A 96 1.51 2.84 -27.17
N ARG A 97 1.09 1.63 -27.61
CA ARG A 97 0.82 1.35 -29.01
C ARG A 97 -0.54 1.90 -29.48
N ASN A 98 -1.60 1.61 -28.72
CA ASN A 98 -2.96 2.11 -28.96
C ASN A 98 -3.82 1.94 -27.71
N GLU A 99 -5.04 2.50 -27.75
CA GLU A 99 -6.00 2.47 -26.64
C GLU A 99 -6.32 1.05 -26.15
N SER A 100 -6.68 0.15 -27.07
CA SER A 100 -7.04 -1.21 -26.71
C SER A 100 -5.87 -1.99 -26.09
N TYR A 101 -4.65 -1.74 -26.55
CA TYR A 101 -3.44 -2.32 -25.96
C TYR A 101 -3.22 -1.80 -24.53
N PHE A 102 -3.35 -0.48 -24.37
CA PHE A 102 -3.23 0.15 -23.06
C PHE A 102 -4.25 -0.41 -22.06
N LEU A 103 -5.51 -0.49 -22.43
CA LEU A 103 -6.58 -1.00 -21.58
C LEU A 103 -6.35 -2.46 -21.16
N ARG A 104 -5.84 -3.32 -22.05
CA ARG A 104 -5.47 -4.69 -21.67
C ARG A 104 -4.37 -4.72 -20.64
N LYS A 105 -3.33 -3.88 -20.78
CA LYS A 105 -2.23 -3.79 -19.81
C LYS A 105 -2.70 -3.21 -18.48
N TYR A 106 -3.50 -2.16 -18.52
CA TYR A 106 -4.15 -1.59 -17.33
C TYR A 106 -4.94 -2.65 -16.54
N ASN A 107 -5.80 -3.41 -17.22
CA ASN A 107 -6.57 -4.47 -16.56
C ASN A 107 -5.67 -5.56 -15.97
N HIS A 108 -4.56 -5.88 -16.64
CA HIS A 108 -3.59 -6.85 -16.12
C HIS A 108 -2.88 -6.30 -14.88
N VAL A 109 -2.43 -5.06 -14.86
CA VAL A 109 -1.87 -4.41 -13.66
C VAL A 109 -2.87 -4.43 -12.51
N LYS A 110 -4.14 -4.12 -12.74
CA LYS A 110 -5.18 -4.19 -11.70
C LYS A 110 -5.36 -5.61 -11.16
N ALA A 111 -5.30 -6.63 -12.00
CA ALA A 111 -5.36 -8.03 -11.59
C ALA A 111 -4.14 -8.45 -10.74
N LEU A 112 -2.94 -7.98 -11.09
CA LEU A 112 -1.72 -8.23 -10.31
C LEU A 112 -1.79 -7.55 -8.93
N GLN A 113 -2.31 -6.33 -8.85
CA GLN A 113 -2.56 -5.63 -7.58
C GLN A 113 -3.50 -6.45 -6.68
N GLN A 114 -4.57 -6.99 -7.24
CA GLN A 114 -5.50 -7.86 -6.53
C GLN A 114 -4.81 -9.12 -5.98
N GLN A 115 -3.98 -9.77 -6.80
CA GLN A 115 -3.22 -10.93 -6.37
C GLN A 115 -2.25 -10.60 -5.23
N MET A 116 -1.54 -9.48 -5.32
CA MET A 116 -0.64 -9.00 -4.26
C MET A 116 -1.41 -8.76 -2.96
N PHE A 117 -2.57 -8.15 -3.02
CA PHE A 117 -3.43 -7.93 -1.86
C PHE A 117 -3.79 -9.25 -1.16
N TYR A 118 -4.19 -10.28 -1.91
CA TYR A 118 -4.52 -11.58 -1.33
C TYR A 118 -3.31 -12.29 -0.71
N ILE A 119 -2.15 -12.21 -1.33
CA ILE A 119 -0.91 -12.79 -0.78
C ILE A 119 -0.55 -12.09 0.53
N ASP A 120 -0.63 -10.76 0.59
CA ASP A 120 -0.37 -10.01 1.81
C ASP A 120 -1.31 -10.39 2.96
N GLN A 121 -2.56 -10.75 2.65
CA GLN A 121 -3.51 -11.21 3.66
C GLN A 121 -3.19 -12.61 4.21
N THR A 122 -2.62 -13.47 3.39
CA THR A 122 -2.34 -14.87 3.75
C THR A 122 -0.96 -15.06 4.35
N SER A 123 -0.01 -14.19 4.06
CA SER A 123 1.35 -14.28 4.58
C SER A 123 1.43 -13.77 6.02
N ASN A 124 1.91 -14.60 6.93
CA ASN A 124 2.40 -14.12 8.22
C ASN A 124 3.66 -13.28 7.93
N GLN A 125 3.52 -11.98 8.00
CA GLN A 125 4.57 -11.04 7.64
C GLN A 125 5.78 -11.22 8.56
N ASN A 126 6.77 -11.98 8.11
CA ASN A 126 8.08 -11.94 8.71
C ASN A 126 8.83 -10.71 8.16
N PRO A 127 9.05 -9.66 8.98
CA PRO A 127 9.63 -8.40 8.50
C PRO A 127 11.12 -8.50 8.14
N TYR A 128 11.73 -9.66 8.27
CA TYR A 128 13.18 -9.83 8.21
C TYR A 128 13.75 -10.34 6.88
N GLN A 129 12.97 -10.44 5.82
CA GLN A 129 13.48 -10.84 4.50
C GLN A 129 13.99 -9.61 3.70
N PRO A 130 15.31 -9.38 3.58
CA PRO A 130 15.86 -8.14 3.01
C PRO A 130 15.47 -7.90 1.55
N GLY A 131 15.44 -8.96 0.72
CA GLY A 131 15.11 -8.85 -0.71
C GLY A 131 13.67 -8.43 -0.97
N VAL A 132 12.73 -8.93 -0.19
CA VAL A 132 11.32 -8.55 -0.27
C VAL A 132 11.11 -7.12 0.16
N LYS A 133 11.84 -6.66 1.20
CA LYS A 133 11.79 -5.25 1.62
C LYS A 133 12.20 -4.30 0.50
N THR A 134 13.24 -4.62 -0.27
CA THR A 134 13.68 -3.79 -1.38
C THR A 134 12.62 -3.74 -2.47
N ALA A 135 12.09 -4.88 -2.91
CA ALA A 135 11.04 -4.93 -3.91
C ALA A 135 9.79 -4.16 -3.48
N THR A 136 9.31 -4.37 -2.25
CA THR A 136 8.04 -3.79 -1.79
C THR A 136 8.16 -2.36 -1.27
N ARG A 137 9.30 -1.95 -0.73
CA ARG A 137 9.47 -0.61 -0.13
C ARG A 137 10.14 0.41 -1.05
N VAL A 138 10.92 -0.06 -1.99
CA VAL A 138 11.70 0.82 -2.89
C VAL A 138 11.16 0.72 -4.31
N ILE A 139 11.14 -0.48 -4.89
CA ILE A 139 10.81 -0.68 -6.30
C ILE A 139 9.30 -0.51 -6.55
N LYS A 140 8.45 -1.15 -5.75
CA LYS A 140 7.00 -1.04 -5.93
C LYS A 140 6.48 0.40 -5.89
N PRO A 141 6.87 1.28 -4.95
CA PRO A 141 6.46 2.68 -4.98
C PRO A 141 6.83 3.43 -6.26
N LEU A 142 7.97 3.11 -6.88
CA LEU A 142 8.36 3.69 -8.16
C LEU A 142 7.50 3.18 -9.32
N ILE A 143 7.19 1.88 -9.32
CA ILE A 143 6.24 1.28 -10.28
C ILE A 143 4.87 1.94 -10.13
N ASP A 144 4.37 2.10 -8.90
CA ASP A 144 3.09 2.71 -8.58
C ASP A 144 3.01 4.16 -9.08
N GLN A 145 4.07 4.95 -8.87
CA GLN A 145 4.15 6.32 -9.37
C GLN A 145 4.21 6.38 -10.90
N THR A 146 4.91 5.45 -11.54
CA THR A 146 4.96 5.35 -12.99
C THR A 146 3.59 4.99 -13.55
N PHE A 147 2.92 4.00 -12.95
CA PHE A 147 1.55 3.61 -13.30
C PHE A 147 0.57 4.78 -13.20
N ALA A 148 0.58 5.50 -12.08
CA ALA A 148 -0.26 6.68 -11.89
C ALA A 148 0.00 7.76 -12.95
N THR A 149 1.27 7.98 -13.32
CA THR A 149 1.64 8.95 -14.34
C THR A 149 1.17 8.53 -15.73
N VAL A 150 1.33 7.26 -16.09
CA VAL A 150 0.88 6.69 -17.36
C VAL A 150 -0.65 6.77 -17.49
N VAL A 151 -1.38 6.37 -16.44
CA VAL A 151 -2.85 6.45 -16.42
C VAL A 151 -3.32 7.90 -16.51
N LYS A 152 -2.67 8.84 -15.84
CA LYS A 152 -2.98 10.27 -15.96
C LYS A 152 -2.86 10.75 -17.40
N PHE A 153 -1.78 10.42 -18.10
CA PHE A 153 -1.60 10.81 -19.51
C PHE A 153 -2.64 10.16 -20.42
N PHE A 154 -2.97 8.90 -20.19
CA PHE A 154 -4.03 8.22 -20.93
C PHE A 154 -5.38 8.90 -20.71
N ASN A 155 -5.76 9.19 -19.47
CA ASN A 155 -7.01 9.86 -19.14
C ASN A 155 -7.10 11.23 -19.81
N GLN A 156 -6.02 12.01 -19.82
CA GLN A 156 -5.96 13.30 -20.49
C GLN A 156 -6.12 13.18 -22.01
N LYS A 157 -5.44 12.20 -22.61
CA LYS A 157 -5.43 12.00 -24.07
C LYS A 157 -6.79 11.53 -24.61
N PHE A 158 -7.45 10.64 -23.89
CA PHE A 158 -8.67 9.97 -24.33
C PHE A 158 -9.94 10.42 -23.60
N ASN A 159 -9.86 11.45 -22.75
CA ASN A 159 -10.94 11.88 -21.86
C ASN A 159 -11.55 10.72 -21.06
N ALA A 160 -10.68 9.81 -20.59
CA ALA A 160 -11.04 8.64 -19.80
C ALA A 160 -10.98 8.97 -18.30
N HIS A 161 -11.55 8.07 -17.49
CA HIS A 161 -11.58 8.21 -16.01
C HIS A 161 -11.08 6.92 -15.34
N LEU A 162 -9.95 6.38 -15.81
CA LEU A 162 -9.33 5.20 -15.22
C LEU A 162 -8.74 5.54 -13.85
N ASP A 163 -8.93 4.64 -12.89
CA ASP A 163 -8.37 4.76 -11.57
C ASP A 163 -6.91 4.26 -11.52
N ALA A 164 -6.00 5.15 -11.13
CA ALA A 164 -4.57 4.86 -10.99
C ALA A 164 -4.19 4.36 -9.60
N THR A 165 -5.16 4.11 -8.72
CA THR A 165 -4.89 3.57 -7.39
C THR A 165 -4.17 2.23 -7.50
N THR A 166 -3.07 2.08 -6.79
CA THR A 166 -2.25 0.87 -6.81
C THR A 166 -2.62 -0.12 -5.72
N ASP A 167 -3.43 0.30 -4.76
CA ASP A 167 -3.98 -0.55 -3.72
C ASP A 167 -5.24 -1.25 -4.23
N TYR A 168 -5.34 -2.56 -3.96
CA TYR A 168 -6.53 -3.33 -4.33
C TYR A 168 -7.78 -2.84 -3.59
N MET A 169 -7.60 -2.29 -2.42
CA MET A 169 -8.64 -1.64 -1.64
C MET A 169 -8.49 -0.11 -1.74
N PRO A 170 -9.02 0.52 -2.79
CA PRO A 170 -9.02 1.97 -2.92
C PRO A 170 -9.74 2.59 -1.74
N HIS A 171 -9.23 3.71 -1.29
CA HIS A 171 -9.70 4.36 -0.08
C HIS A 171 -9.51 5.86 -0.16
N LYS A 172 -10.32 6.54 0.60
CA LYS A 172 -10.23 7.99 0.75
C LYS A 172 -10.27 8.35 2.23
N MET A 173 -9.47 9.32 2.60
CA MET A 173 -9.55 9.95 3.91
C MET A 173 -10.08 11.36 3.78
N ILE A 174 -10.99 11.72 4.66
CA ILE A 174 -11.54 13.07 4.81
C ILE A 174 -11.29 13.48 6.26
N SER A 175 -10.61 14.58 6.46
CA SER A 175 -10.37 15.09 7.81
C SER A 175 -10.29 16.60 7.80
N ASN A 176 -10.83 17.23 8.84
CA ASN A 176 -10.63 18.64 9.17
C ASN A 176 -9.66 18.83 10.34
N VAL A 177 -9.02 17.76 10.80
CA VAL A 177 -7.94 17.81 11.78
C VAL A 177 -6.64 18.15 11.07
N GLU A 178 -6.05 19.30 11.39
CA GLU A 178 -4.93 19.91 10.65
C GLU A 178 -3.73 18.96 10.46
N GLN A 179 -3.32 18.25 11.51
CA GLN A 179 -2.18 17.35 11.49
C GLN A 179 -2.46 16.02 10.77
N ILE A 180 -3.72 15.73 10.44
CA ILE A 180 -4.14 14.46 9.81
C ILE A 180 -4.55 14.67 8.36
N LYS A 181 -5.18 15.78 8.01
CA LYS A 181 -5.83 16.00 6.70
C LYS A 181 -4.95 15.73 5.47
N ASN A 182 -3.63 15.86 5.60
CA ASN A 182 -2.67 15.66 4.53
C ASN A 182 -1.86 14.37 4.67
N LEU A 183 -2.14 13.54 5.69
CA LEU A 183 -1.43 12.29 5.86
C LEU A 183 -1.91 11.25 4.83
N PRO A 184 -0.98 10.45 4.27
CA PRO A 184 -1.37 9.37 3.40
C PRO A 184 -2.06 8.27 4.20
N LEU A 185 -3.19 7.81 3.70
CA LEU A 185 -3.75 6.54 4.12
C LEU A 185 -2.84 5.40 3.65
N GLN A 186 -2.52 4.48 4.55
CA GLN A 186 -1.72 3.32 4.23
C GLN A 186 -2.62 2.09 4.26
N VAL A 187 -2.49 1.25 3.23
CA VAL A 187 -3.11 -0.08 3.21
C VAL A 187 -2.02 -1.11 3.42
N LYS A 188 -2.23 -2.01 4.39
CA LYS A 188 -1.33 -3.13 4.68
C LYS A 188 -2.16 -4.38 4.90
N ALA A 189 -2.11 -5.28 3.94
CA ALA A 189 -2.93 -6.48 3.93
C ALA A 189 -4.42 -6.13 4.08
N ASN A 190 -5.07 -6.59 5.14
CA ASN A 190 -6.47 -6.31 5.44
C ASN A 190 -6.67 -5.10 6.38
N ARG A 191 -5.68 -4.18 6.46
CA ARG A 191 -5.70 -3.03 7.35
C ARG A 191 -5.58 -1.73 6.58
N VAL A 192 -6.45 -0.79 6.91
CA VAL A 192 -6.33 0.61 6.52
C VAL A 192 -5.87 1.40 7.73
N LEU A 193 -4.81 2.18 7.59
CA LEU A 193 -4.23 2.85 8.74
C LEU A 193 -3.75 4.28 8.45
N ILE A 194 -3.85 5.11 9.48
CA ILE A 194 -3.26 6.43 9.57
C ILE A 194 -2.20 6.38 10.66
N SER A 195 -0.98 6.81 10.34
CA SER A 195 0.14 6.88 11.29
C SER A 195 0.76 8.26 11.25
N PRO A 196 0.30 9.20 12.08
CA PRO A 196 0.98 10.47 12.25
C PRO A 196 2.37 10.25 12.87
N ALA A 197 3.36 11.01 12.43
CA ALA A 197 4.70 10.95 13.00
C ALA A 197 4.69 11.66 14.36
N ASN A 198 4.66 10.93 15.46
CA ASN A 198 4.94 11.36 16.85
C ASN A 198 4.56 12.82 17.23
N GLU A 199 3.53 13.36 16.60
CA GLU A 199 3.08 14.74 16.82
C GLU A 199 1.85 14.79 17.72
N VAL A 200 1.72 15.88 18.43
CA VAL A 200 0.47 16.21 19.15
C VAL A 200 -0.58 16.58 18.11
N VAL A 201 -1.64 15.82 18.06
CA VAL A 201 -2.79 16.09 17.21
C VAL A 201 -3.80 16.92 17.99
N LYS A 202 -4.21 18.05 17.45
CA LYS A 202 -5.21 18.94 18.02
C LYS A 202 -6.57 18.69 17.38
N TRP A 203 -7.46 18.11 18.15
CA TRP A 203 -8.83 17.80 17.72
C TRP A 203 -9.75 18.90 18.22
N ALA A 204 -10.02 19.89 17.41
CA ALA A 204 -11.01 20.92 17.75
C ALA A 204 -12.39 20.30 18.01
N ALA A 205 -13.23 20.98 18.76
CA ALA A 205 -14.62 20.56 18.96
C ALA A 205 -15.31 20.29 17.61
N GLY A 206 -15.98 19.14 17.50
CA GLY A 206 -16.65 18.72 16.27
C GLY A 206 -15.73 18.26 15.13
N SER A 207 -14.40 18.29 15.29
CA SER A 207 -13.50 17.81 14.26
C SER A 207 -13.51 16.30 14.14
N SER A 208 -13.27 15.79 12.93
CA SER A 208 -13.37 14.36 12.64
C SER A 208 -12.31 13.86 11.65
N VAL A 209 -12.10 12.55 11.69
CA VAL A 209 -11.41 11.78 10.67
C VAL A 209 -12.38 10.74 10.15
N GLU A 210 -12.55 10.70 8.83
CA GLU A 210 -13.39 9.74 8.14
C GLU A 210 -12.55 8.96 7.14
N ILE A 211 -12.71 7.63 7.13
CA ILE A 211 -12.13 6.70 6.16
C ILE A 211 -13.27 6.18 5.30
N GLU A 212 -13.18 6.35 4.00
CA GLU A 212 -14.06 5.75 3.00
C GLU A 212 -13.32 4.63 2.26
N LEU A 213 -13.90 3.44 2.23
CA LEU A 213 -13.42 2.30 1.43
C LEU A 213 -14.08 2.32 0.04
N ASP A 214 -13.45 1.67 -0.93
CA ASP A 214 -14.00 1.52 -2.29
C ASP A 214 -15.31 0.73 -2.34
N ALA A 215 -15.43 -0.25 -1.45
CA ALA A 215 -16.59 -1.13 -1.36
C ALA A 215 -16.99 -1.39 0.10
N ILE A 216 -18.09 -2.11 0.29
CA ILE A 216 -18.51 -2.59 1.60
C ILE A 216 -17.70 -3.85 1.94
N TYR A 217 -17.07 -3.86 3.11
CA TYR A 217 -16.32 -4.99 3.64
C TYR A 217 -16.85 -5.41 5.01
N PRO A 218 -16.78 -6.70 5.37
CA PRO A 218 -17.01 -7.12 6.73
C PRO A 218 -15.92 -6.54 7.65
N GLY A 219 -16.31 -5.70 8.59
CA GLY A 219 -15.39 -5.09 9.55
C GLY A 219 -15.01 -6.06 10.67
N GLU A 220 -13.73 -6.22 10.97
CA GLU A 220 -13.27 -7.04 12.10
C GLU A 220 -13.05 -6.21 13.35
N ASN A 221 -12.26 -5.15 13.23
CA ASN A 221 -11.83 -4.38 14.39
C ASN A 221 -11.40 -2.97 13.99
N ILE A 222 -11.61 -2.03 14.92
CA ILE A 222 -11.02 -0.70 14.84
C ILE A 222 -10.16 -0.49 16.08
N GLN A 223 -8.97 0.10 15.87
CA GLN A 223 -8.05 0.45 16.95
C GLN A 223 -7.56 1.88 16.77
N ILE A 224 -7.57 2.66 17.86
CA ILE A 224 -6.98 3.98 17.93
C ILE A 224 -5.95 3.95 19.06
N ASN A 225 -4.68 4.12 18.71
CA ASN A 225 -3.58 4.09 19.66
C ASN A 225 -3.09 5.50 19.93
N PHE A 226 -3.19 5.93 21.17
CA PHE A 226 -2.59 7.17 21.65
C PHE A 226 -1.18 6.90 22.20
N GLY A 227 -0.31 7.89 22.15
CA GLY A 227 1.08 7.73 22.62
C GLY A 227 1.25 7.81 24.13
N LYS A 228 0.25 8.31 24.82
CA LYS A 228 0.19 8.44 26.29
C LYS A 228 -1.16 7.97 26.77
N ASP A 229 -1.22 7.53 28.01
CA ASP A 229 -2.46 7.19 28.66
C ASP A 229 -3.28 8.46 28.84
N ALA A 230 -4.30 8.59 28.05
CA ALA A 230 -5.25 9.68 28.13
C ALA A 230 -6.67 9.08 28.09
N PRO A 231 -7.53 9.38 29.07
CA PRO A 231 -8.92 9.00 28.98
C PRO A 231 -9.54 9.62 27.74
N CYS A 232 -10.19 8.82 26.92
CA CYS A 232 -10.89 9.30 25.75
C CYS A 232 -12.39 9.19 25.94
N THR A 233 -12.94 10.07 26.71
CA THR A 233 -14.41 10.22 26.91
C THR A 233 -15.04 11.18 25.88
N TRP A 234 -14.21 11.85 25.11
CA TRP A 234 -14.57 12.89 24.16
C TRP A 234 -14.77 12.40 22.73
N GLY A 235 -14.34 11.17 22.44
CA GLY A 235 -14.35 10.62 21.08
C GLY A 235 -15.55 9.71 20.81
N ARG A 236 -16.22 9.90 19.67
CA ARG A 236 -17.28 9.03 19.17
C ARG A 236 -16.82 8.35 17.90
N LEU A 237 -16.92 7.01 17.88
CA LEU A 237 -16.68 6.19 16.71
C LEU A 237 -18.00 5.78 16.05
N GLU A 238 -18.08 5.96 14.75
CA GLU A 238 -19.26 5.62 13.96
C GLU A 238 -18.85 4.88 12.70
N ILE A 239 -19.68 3.97 12.23
CA ILE A 239 -19.55 3.23 10.98
C ILE A 239 -20.78 3.41 10.11
N SER A 240 -20.60 3.30 8.79
CA SER A 240 -21.69 3.39 7.82
C SER A 240 -21.40 2.54 6.58
N THR A 241 -22.45 2.16 5.85
CA THR A 241 -22.35 1.51 4.53
C THR A 241 -22.61 2.46 3.38
N ASP A 242 -23.23 3.61 3.62
CA ASP A 242 -23.67 4.57 2.59
C ASP A 242 -23.21 6.02 2.84
N GLY A 243 -22.56 6.28 3.99
CA GLY A 243 -22.12 7.62 4.39
C GLY A 243 -23.25 8.54 4.87
N LYS A 244 -24.50 8.06 4.96
CA LYS A 244 -25.67 8.83 5.38
C LYS A 244 -26.19 8.36 6.71
N GLU A 245 -26.42 7.07 6.84
CA GLU A 245 -26.85 6.46 8.08
C GLU A 245 -25.65 5.96 8.88
N TRP A 246 -25.46 6.51 10.08
CA TRP A 246 -24.31 6.23 10.93
C TRP A 246 -24.70 5.47 12.18
N LYS A 247 -23.98 4.41 12.44
CA LYS A 247 -24.14 3.60 13.65
C LYS A 247 -22.96 3.85 14.58
N THR A 248 -23.24 4.31 15.79
CA THR A 248 -22.23 4.43 16.86
C THR A 248 -21.72 3.05 17.27
N VAL A 249 -20.43 2.94 17.50
CA VAL A 249 -19.75 1.72 17.94
C VAL A 249 -19.14 1.96 19.31
N ASP A 250 -19.38 1.04 20.23
CA ASP A 250 -18.85 1.11 21.58
C ASP A 250 -17.33 0.93 21.59
N LEU A 251 -16.64 1.92 22.12
CA LEU A 251 -15.19 1.90 22.31
C LEU A 251 -14.83 1.35 23.69
N LYS A 252 -13.95 0.36 23.70
CA LYS A 252 -13.29 -0.13 24.92
C LYS A 252 -11.92 0.48 25.01
N GLN A 253 -11.64 1.13 26.14
CA GLN A 253 -10.31 1.67 26.41
C GLN A 253 -9.52 0.73 27.30
N LYS A 254 -8.28 0.46 26.91
CA LYS A 254 -7.27 -0.17 27.74
C LYS A 254 -5.99 0.62 27.60
N GLU A 255 -5.56 1.27 28.69
CA GLU A 255 -4.39 2.18 28.69
C GLU A 255 -4.55 3.25 27.60
N SER A 256 -3.57 3.38 26.72
CA SER A 256 -3.54 4.33 25.59
C SER A 256 -4.26 3.84 24.33
N ARG A 257 -4.98 2.73 24.39
CA ARG A 257 -5.64 2.11 23.23
C ARG A 257 -7.15 2.11 23.38
N LEU A 258 -7.83 2.67 22.38
CA LEU A 258 -9.24 2.43 22.14
C LEU A 258 -9.41 1.29 21.14
N SER A 259 -10.37 0.44 21.35
CA SER A 259 -10.69 -0.65 20.42
C SER A 259 -12.18 -0.93 20.35
N ALA A 260 -12.65 -1.33 19.17
CA ALA A 260 -14.00 -1.78 18.92
C ALA A 260 -13.99 -3.02 18.01
N GLY A 261 -14.52 -4.14 18.51
CA GLY A 261 -14.77 -5.31 17.68
C GLY A 261 -16.03 -5.11 16.85
N LEU A 262 -15.94 -5.27 15.55
CA LEU A 262 -17.07 -5.03 14.63
C LEU A 262 -17.87 -6.28 14.29
N GLN A 263 -17.42 -7.47 14.69
CA GLN A 263 -18.13 -8.73 14.50
C GLN A 263 -18.64 -8.96 13.07
N LYS A 264 -17.82 -8.59 12.07
CA LYS A 264 -18.14 -8.68 10.64
C LYS A 264 -19.30 -7.80 10.16
N VAL A 265 -19.65 -6.77 10.92
CA VAL A 265 -20.63 -5.79 10.45
C VAL A 265 -20.14 -5.18 9.13
N PRO A 266 -21.04 -5.04 8.12
CA PRO A 266 -20.67 -4.37 6.87
C PRO A 266 -20.24 -2.92 7.10
N VAL A 267 -19.05 -2.55 6.56
CA VAL A 267 -18.47 -1.21 6.71
C VAL A 267 -17.96 -0.73 5.36
N LYS A 268 -18.31 0.49 4.99
CA LYS A 268 -17.69 1.26 3.92
C LYS A 268 -17.07 2.54 4.46
N PHE A 269 -17.67 3.12 5.49
CA PHE A 269 -17.22 4.36 6.11
C PHE A 269 -16.98 4.15 7.60
N VAL A 270 -15.90 4.75 8.10
CA VAL A 270 -15.58 4.82 9.52
C VAL A 270 -15.27 6.25 9.88
N ARG A 271 -15.89 6.78 10.91
CA ARG A 271 -15.67 8.16 11.37
C ARG A 271 -15.38 8.18 12.86
N PHE A 272 -14.35 8.93 13.25
CA PHE A 272 -14.06 9.25 14.63
C PHE A 272 -14.11 10.76 14.82
N THR A 273 -14.96 11.22 15.75
CA THR A 273 -15.27 12.64 15.94
C THR A 273 -15.00 13.04 17.39
N ASN A 274 -14.43 14.21 17.60
CA ASN A 274 -14.44 14.87 18.89
C ASN A 274 -15.85 15.44 19.16
N VAL A 275 -16.57 14.84 20.10
CA VAL A 275 -17.93 15.26 20.48
C VAL A 275 -17.99 16.13 21.72
N SER A 276 -16.83 16.50 22.29
CA SER A 276 -16.78 17.49 23.38
C SER A 276 -16.81 18.90 22.84
N ASP A 277 -17.12 19.84 23.71
CA ASP A 277 -17.13 21.29 23.41
C ASP A 277 -15.73 21.92 23.43
N GLU A 278 -14.69 21.12 23.72
CA GLU A 278 -13.32 21.58 23.89
C GLU A 278 -12.36 20.95 22.89
N GLU A 279 -11.27 21.68 22.58
CA GLU A 279 -10.15 21.09 21.84
C GLU A 279 -9.44 20.02 22.67
N GLN A 280 -9.21 18.88 22.07
CA GLN A 280 -8.46 17.78 22.66
C GLN A 280 -7.07 17.68 22.04
N GLN A 281 -6.06 17.56 22.89
CA GLN A 281 -4.67 17.43 22.45
C GLN A 281 -4.14 16.03 22.81
N VAL A 282 -3.90 15.20 21.79
CA VAL A 282 -3.51 13.82 21.97
C VAL A 282 -2.34 13.44 21.05
N TYR A 283 -1.49 12.53 21.52
CA TYR A 283 -0.50 11.90 20.68
C TYR A 283 -1.15 10.72 19.93
N LEU A 284 -1.61 10.95 18.72
CA LEU A 284 -2.12 9.86 17.88
C LEU A 284 -0.94 9.08 17.28
N ARG A 285 -0.74 7.85 17.70
CA ARG A 285 0.24 6.94 17.09
C ARG A 285 -0.31 6.27 15.87
N GLN A 286 -1.56 5.82 15.94
CA GLN A 286 -2.14 5.00 14.90
C GLN A 286 -3.67 4.95 15.00
N PHE A 287 -4.33 5.09 13.86
CA PHE A 287 -5.74 4.74 13.69
C PHE A 287 -5.80 3.60 12.66
N VAL A 288 -6.36 2.47 13.02
CA VAL A 288 -6.37 1.23 12.22
C VAL A 288 -7.79 0.71 12.09
N LEU A 289 -8.25 0.51 10.88
CA LEU A 289 -9.42 -0.30 10.54
C LEU A 289 -8.92 -1.64 10.00
N THR A 290 -9.39 -2.74 10.57
CA THR A 290 -9.16 -4.10 10.07
C THR A 290 -10.46 -4.65 9.49
N ILE A 291 -10.39 -5.15 8.26
CA ILE A 291 -11.51 -5.82 7.58
C ILE A 291 -11.28 -7.31 7.51
N GLU A 292 -12.34 -8.09 7.28
CA GLU A 292 -12.22 -9.53 7.10
C GLU A 292 -11.36 -9.86 5.87
N LYS A 293 -10.56 -10.90 6.00
CA LYS A 293 -9.86 -11.51 4.85
C LYS A 293 -10.91 -12.13 3.92
N LYS A 294 -10.85 -11.77 2.65
CA LYS A 294 -11.63 -12.45 1.61
C LYS A 294 -10.98 -13.76 1.20
#